data_a285c8e9701f6ebba3e4909b318c3532
#
_entry.id   a285c8e9701f6ebba3e4909b318c3532
#
_cell.length_a   1.000
_cell.length_b   1.000
_cell.length_c   1.000
_cell.angle_alpha   90.00
_cell.angle_beta   90.00
_cell.angle_gamma   90.00
#
_symmetry.space_group_name_H-M   'P 1'
#
loop_
_entity.id
_entity.type
_entity.pdbx_description
1 polymer ?
#
loop_
_entity_poly.entity_id
_entity_poly.type
_entity_poly.pdbx_seq_one_letter_code
_entity_poly.pdbx_strand_id
1 'polypeptide(L)'
;MPATRTKLDPNGTRQRIEAVASILEGYAQRGVFRGFSPAEKAGQGKAVFRLLWHRGRIFEFVFDPSRNSMSFPSVLPNVSTEMHRDLKRFIESRSSADLPEHRRIDSSKVQINTSNRKGAVAINLLVLDVDDEYGVRKLIYLVHEIFLTFLLDGLYYEYMVENFDLDPDRL
;
A
#
# COMPACT_ATOMS: atom_id res chain seq x y z
N MET A 1 -3.98 20.15 11.87
CA MET A 1 -2.69 20.43 12.54
C MET A 1 -1.58 19.86 11.69
N PRO A 2 -0.52 20.63 11.42
CA PRO A 2 0.63 20.04 10.75
C PRO A 2 1.21 18.95 11.63
N ALA A 3 1.42 17.77 11.04
CA ALA A 3 2.08 16.66 11.73
C ALA A 3 3.45 17.15 12.22
N THR A 4 3.65 17.13 13.52
CA THR A 4 4.91 17.50 14.13
C THR A 4 5.99 16.57 13.60
N ARG A 5 6.94 17.12 12.85
CA ARG A 5 8.11 16.39 12.39
C ARG A 5 8.90 15.93 13.61
N THR A 6 8.74 14.70 14.01
CA THR A 6 9.57 14.11 15.04
C THR A 6 10.98 14.01 14.46
N LYS A 7 11.93 14.76 15.02
CA LYS A 7 13.35 14.57 14.70
C LYS A 7 13.74 13.19 15.22
N LEU A 8 13.72 12.20 14.34
CA LEU A 8 14.20 10.88 14.66
C LEU A 8 15.74 10.92 14.71
N ASP A 9 16.30 10.31 15.75
CA ASP A 9 17.70 9.95 15.80
C ASP A 9 18.07 9.16 14.53
N PRO A 10 19.17 9.51 13.82
CA PRO A 10 19.60 8.79 12.61
C PRO A 10 19.68 7.27 12.79
N ASN A 11 20.09 6.80 13.95
CA ASN A 11 20.16 5.36 14.26
C ASN A 11 18.77 4.74 14.42
N GLY A 12 17.83 5.44 15.05
CA GLY A 12 16.44 4.99 15.18
C GLY A 12 15.74 4.92 13.84
N THR A 13 15.97 5.91 12.96
CA THR A 13 15.47 5.92 11.59
C THR A 13 15.97 4.71 10.79
N ARG A 14 17.26 4.44 10.85
CA ARG A 14 17.88 3.30 10.17
C ARG A 14 17.31 1.97 10.65
N GLN A 15 17.14 1.80 11.96
CA GLN A 15 16.56 0.59 12.54
C GLN A 15 15.12 0.37 12.06
N ARG A 16 14.32 1.42 12.00
CA ARG A 16 12.95 1.34 11.50
C ARG A 16 12.89 0.96 10.03
N ILE A 17 13.75 1.53 9.19
CA ILE A 17 13.86 1.20 7.77
C ILE A 17 14.27 -0.27 7.60
N GLU A 18 15.27 -0.73 8.36
CA GLU A 18 15.72 -2.14 8.32
C GLU A 18 14.60 -3.09 8.75
N ALA A 19 13.82 -2.73 9.77
CA ALA A 19 12.69 -3.53 10.23
C ALA A 19 11.60 -3.64 9.14
N VAL A 20 11.24 -2.54 8.49
CA VAL A 20 10.28 -2.54 7.37
C VAL A 20 10.83 -3.36 6.20
N ALA A 21 12.09 -3.20 5.85
CA ALA A 21 12.75 -3.99 4.81
C ALA A 21 12.66 -5.49 5.10
N SER A 22 12.91 -5.89 6.33
CA SER A 22 12.84 -7.29 6.75
C SER A 22 11.42 -7.88 6.61
N ILE A 23 10.39 -7.10 6.94
CA ILE A 23 8.99 -7.53 6.78
C ILE A 23 8.66 -7.73 5.29
N LEU A 24 9.04 -6.78 4.44
CA LEU A 24 8.80 -6.86 2.99
C LEU A 24 9.57 -8.03 2.36
N GLU A 25 10.81 -8.23 2.75
CA GLU A 25 11.60 -9.38 2.31
C GLU A 25 10.94 -10.71 2.74
N GLY A 26 10.39 -10.78 3.95
CA GLY A 26 9.63 -11.93 4.42
C GLY A 26 8.44 -12.26 3.52
N TYR A 27 7.71 -11.26 3.06
CA TYR A 27 6.63 -11.44 2.09
C TYR A 27 7.15 -11.99 0.75
N ALA A 28 8.28 -11.47 0.26
CA ALA A 28 8.90 -11.97 -0.97
C ALA A 28 9.33 -13.43 -0.82
N GLN A 29 9.93 -13.81 0.31
CA GLN A 29 10.34 -15.18 0.59
C GLN A 29 9.16 -16.15 0.65
N ARG A 30 8.00 -15.69 1.11
CA ARG A 30 6.76 -16.50 1.13
C ARG A 30 6.02 -16.49 -0.21
N GLY A 31 6.55 -15.82 -1.23
CA GLY A 31 5.96 -15.80 -2.56
C GLY A 31 4.83 -14.80 -2.76
N VAL A 32 4.61 -13.87 -1.82
CA VAL A 32 3.61 -12.78 -1.99
C VAL A 32 4.05 -11.86 -3.11
N PHE A 33 5.32 -11.49 -3.14
CA PHE A 33 5.95 -10.79 -4.26
C PHE A 33 6.84 -11.76 -5.04
N ARG A 34 6.92 -11.59 -6.35
CA ARG A 34 7.85 -12.34 -7.21
C ARG A 34 9.27 -11.79 -7.17
N GLY A 35 9.43 -10.54 -6.75
CA GLY A 35 10.73 -9.89 -6.61
C GLY A 35 10.66 -8.77 -5.59
N PHE A 36 11.79 -8.49 -4.98
CA PHE A 36 11.96 -7.45 -3.99
C PHE A 36 13.35 -6.83 -4.16
N SER A 37 13.39 -5.52 -4.24
CA SER A 37 14.64 -4.76 -4.30
C SER A 37 14.82 -4.02 -2.97
N PRO A 38 16.02 -4.12 -2.35
CA PRO A 38 16.31 -3.41 -1.09
C PRO A 38 16.18 -1.90 -1.26
N ALA A 39 16.04 -1.22 -0.11
CA ALA A 39 15.83 0.21 -0.05
C ALA A 39 16.91 1.02 -0.77
N GLU A 40 16.48 1.83 -1.73
CA GLU A 40 17.25 2.97 -2.18
C GLU A 40 16.92 4.16 -1.25
N LYS A 41 17.96 4.91 -0.83
CA LYS A 41 17.73 6.14 -0.09
C LYS A 41 17.21 7.20 -1.05
N ALA A 42 15.88 7.37 -1.10
CA ALA A 42 15.30 8.57 -1.69
C ALA A 42 15.49 9.71 -0.68
N GLY A 43 16.49 10.54 -0.82
CA GLY A 43 16.89 11.65 0.04
C GLY A 43 16.01 12.03 1.25
N GLN A 44 16.54 12.68 2.26
CA GLN A 44 15.81 13.13 3.47
C GLN A 44 15.29 12.01 4.41
N GLY A 45 15.95 10.86 4.47
CA GLY A 45 15.59 9.80 5.43
C GLY A 45 14.39 8.92 5.01
N LYS A 46 13.92 9.05 3.79
CA LYS A 46 12.90 8.16 3.22
C LYS A 46 13.56 6.92 2.61
N ALA A 47 12.85 5.80 2.62
CA ALA A 47 13.27 4.58 1.96
C ALA A 47 12.27 4.21 0.85
N VAL A 48 12.77 3.79 -0.30
CA VAL A 48 11.96 3.30 -1.42
C VAL A 48 12.32 1.85 -1.70
N PHE A 49 11.29 1.00 -1.71
CA PHE A 49 11.41 -0.41 -2.04
C PHE A 49 10.65 -0.68 -3.34
N ARG A 50 11.17 -1.57 -4.18
CA ARG A 50 10.49 -2.01 -5.39
C ARG A 50 10.03 -3.45 -5.22
N LEU A 51 8.73 -3.66 -5.46
CA LEU A 51 8.07 -4.95 -5.32
C LEU A 51 7.58 -5.37 -6.70
N LEU A 52 8.00 -6.54 -7.17
CA LEU A 52 7.41 -7.14 -8.35
C LEU A 52 6.20 -7.95 -7.91
N TRP A 53 5.01 -7.47 -8.25
CA TRP A 53 3.76 -7.97 -7.69
C TRP A 53 2.67 -7.98 -8.78
N HIS A 54 1.45 -8.10 -8.43
CA HIS A 54 0.26 -8.18 -9.31
C HIS A 54 0.53 -8.04 -10.82
N ARG A 55 0.38 -9.14 -11.54
CA ARG A 55 0.55 -9.21 -13.00
C ARG A 55 1.95 -8.80 -13.50
N GLY A 56 2.97 -9.01 -12.67
CA GLY A 56 4.36 -8.74 -13.04
C GLY A 56 4.72 -7.27 -13.11
N ARG A 57 3.98 -6.39 -12.45
CA ARG A 57 4.27 -4.96 -12.38
C ARG A 57 5.14 -4.61 -11.19
N ILE A 58 5.93 -3.56 -11.35
CA ILE A 58 6.76 -3.02 -10.28
C ILE A 58 5.96 -1.98 -9.50
N PHE A 59 5.82 -2.22 -8.20
CA PHE A 59 5.21 -1.27 -7.26
C PHE A 59 6.30 -0.65 -6.41
N GLU A 60 6.29 0.67 -6.28
CA GLU A 60 7.16 1.37 -5.36
C GLU A 60 6.45 1.53 -4.01
N PHE A 61 7.12 1.07 -2.96
CA PHE A 61 6.69 1.26 -1.58
C PHE A 61 7.61 2.30 -0.94
N VAL A 62 7.06 3.41 -0.47
CA VAL A 62 7.81 4.50 0.16
C VAL A 62 7.53 4.52 1.65
N PHE A 63 8.59 4.46 2.45
CA PHE A 63 8.50 4.58 3.90
C PHE A 63 9.18 5.87 4.37
N ASP A 64 8.43 6.72 5.07
CA ASP A 64 8.91 7.97 5.65
C ASP A 64 8.79 7.91 7.18
N PRO A 65 9.84 7.49 7.91
CA PRO A 65 9.81 7.39 9.37
C PRO A 65 9.55 8.74 10.05
N SER A 66 10.01 9.85 9.46
CA SER A 66 9.84 11.18 10.06
C SER A 66 8.39 11.64 10.10
N ARG A 67 7.55 11.09 9.23
CA ARG A 67 6.11 11.38 9.16
C ARG A 67 5.25 10.21 9.62
N ASN A 68 5.86 9.12 10.05
CA ASN A 68 5.17 7.86 10.37
C ASN A 68 4.25 7.41 9.24
N SER A 69 4.69 7.57 8.00
CA SER A 69 3.89 7.28 6.82
C SER A 69 4.54 6.26 5.90
N MET A 70 3.69 5.51 5.22
CA MET A 70 4.08 4.61 4.16
C MET A 70 3.08 4.72 3.03
N SER A 71 3.53 4.52 1.79
CA SER A 71 2.68 4.75 0.64
C SER A 71 3.07 3.90 -0.56
N PHE A 72 2.07 3.70 -1.41
CA PHE A 72 2.26 3.33 -2.81
C PHE A 72 1.90 4.56 -3.66
N PRO A 73 2.89 5.29 -4.20
CA PRO A 73 2.63 6.53 -4.95
C PRO A 73 1.83 6.32 -6.25
N SER A 74 1.88 5.11 -6.80
CA SER A 74 1.14 4.76 -8.01
C SER A 74 0.72 3.30 -7.94
N VAL A 75 -0.49 3.06 -7.44
CA VAL A 75 -1.03 1.70 -7.29
C VAL A 75 -1.90 1.30 -8.46
N LEU A 76 -2.66 2.23 -9.03
CA LEU A 76 -3.56 1.98 -10.16
C LEU A 76 -3.43 3.11 -11.19
N PRO A 77 -3.23 2.81 -12.48
CA PRO A 77 -3.25 3.80 -13.56
C PRO A 77 -4.65 4.02 -14.13
N ASN A 78 -4.85 5.11 -14.84
CA ASN A 78 -6.05 5.37 -15.65
C ASN A 78 -7.38 5.22 -14.90
N VAL A 79 -7.43 5.66 -13.66
CA VAL A 79 -8.62 5.57 -12.81
C VAL A 79 -9.51 6.80 -13.02
N SER A 80 -10.78 6.58 -13.33
CA SER A 80 -11.76 7.65 -13.42
C SER A 80 -12.12 8.22 -12.05
N THR A 81 -12.71 9.41 -12.03
CA THR A 81 -13.21 10.02 -10.80
C THR A 81 -14.25 9.15 -10.11
N GLU A 82 -15.12 8.54 -10.88
CA GLU A 82 -16.16 7.63 -10.38
C GLU A 82 -15.57 6.38 -9.73
N MET A 83 -14.64 5.73 -10.43
CA MET A 83 -13.93 4.56 -9.90
C MET A 83 -13.16 4.89 -8.63
N HIS A 84 -12.52 6.05 -8.58
CA HIS A 84 -11.81 6.51 -7.38
C HIS A 84 -12.76 6.71 -6.19
N ARG A 85 -13.96 7.22 -6.44
CA ARG A 85 -15.00 7.34 -5.41
C ARG A 85 -15.40 5.99 -4.86
N ASP A 86 -15.61 5.01 -5.73
CA ASP A 86 -15.94 3.65 -5.33
C ASP A 86 -14.79 2.98 -4.58
N LEU A 87 -13.55 3.23 -4.99
CA LEU A 87 -12.36 2.74 -4.29
C LEU A 87 -12.28 3.29 -2.87
N LYS A 88 -12.56 4.58 -2.68
CA LYS A 88 -12.61 5.17 -1.33
C LYS A 88 -13.63 4.48 -0.44
N ARG A 89 -14.82 4.21 -0.97
CA ARG A 89 -15.87 3.49 -0.23
C ARG A 89 -15.43 2.07 0.13
N PHE A 90 -14.77 1.40 -0.80
CA PHE A 90 -14.22 0.07 -0.55
C PHE A 90 -13.20 0.09 0.58
N ILE A 91 -12.26 1.04 0.57
CA ILE A 91 -11.24 1.18 1.60
C ILE A 91 -11.88 1.47 2.97
N GLU A 92 -12.86 2.39 3.03
CA GLU A 92 -13.59 2.68 4.25
C GLU A 92 -14.31 1.44 4.81
N SER A 93 -14.83 0.59 3.93
CA SER A 93 -15.50 -0.65 4.34
C SER A 93 -14.57 -1.66 5.01
N ARG A 94 -13.25 -1.55 4.82
CA ARG A 94 -12.27 -2.45 5.44
C ARG A 94 -12.08 -2.20 6.93
N SER A 95 -12.61 -1.11 7.46
CA SER A 95 -12.62 -0.82 8.90
C SER A 95 -13.92 -1.26 9.58
N SER A 96 -14.83 -1.90 8.87
CA SER A 96 -16.13 -2.34 9.41
C SER A 96 -15.98 -3.40 10.49
N ALA A 97 -16.77 -3.26 11.56
CA ALA A 97 -16.85 -4.24 12.64
C ALA A 97 -17.38 -5.62 12.17
N ASP A 98 -18.04 -5.67 11.02
CA ASP A 98 -18.54 -6.92 10.44
C ASP A 98 -17.45 -7.80 9.86
N LEU A 99 -16.25 -7.25 9.61
CA LEU A 99 -15.11 -8.02 9.13
C LEU A 99 -14.42 -8.75 10.28
N PRO A 100 -13.87 -9.96 10.01
CA PRO A 100 -13.01 -10.63 10.96
C PRO A 100 -11.82 -9.74 11.35
N GLU A 101 -11.35 -9.85 12.58
CA GLU A 101 -10.25 -9.01 13.10
C GLU A 101 -9.02 -9.02 12.21
N HIS A 102 -8.63 -10.17 11.69
CA HIS A 102 -7.44 -10.30 10.83
C HIS A 102 -7.61 -9.59 9.47
N ARG A 103 -8.84 -9.34 9.03
CA ARG A 103 -9.15 -8.60 7.78
C ARG A 103 -9.49 -7.14 8.05
N ARG A 104 -9.75 -6.78 9.27
CA ARG A 104 -10.17 -5.43 9.65
C ARG A 104 -8.97 -4.50 9.77
N ILE A 105 -9.14 -3.29 9.29
CA ILE A 105 -8.20 -2.19 9.51
C ILE A 105 -8.68 -1.40 10.72
N ASP A 106 -7.86 -1.33 11.76
CA ASP A 106 -8.17 -0.57 12.97
C ASP A 106 -7.85 0.91 12.73
N SER A 107 -8.91 1.73 12.60
CA SER A 107 -8.79 3.16 12.34
C SER A 107 -8.20 3.95 13.52
N SER A 108 -8.09 3.35 14.69
CA SER A 108 -7.37 3.94 15.83
C SER A 108 -5.85 3.77 15.73
N LYS A 109 -5.38 2.85 14.90
CA LYS A 109 -3.95 2.55 14.72
C LYS A 109 -3.36 3.15 13.45
N VAL A 110 -4.16 3.24 12.39
CA VAL A 110 -3.73 3.76 11.09
C VAL A 110 -4.82 4.60 10.46
N GLN A 111 -4.40 5.57 9.64
CA GLN A 111 -5.29 6.34 8.76
C GLN A 111 -4.86 6.12 7.33
N ILE A 112 -5.82 5.87 6.45
CA ILE A 112 -5.57 5.62 5.03
C ILE A 112 -6.21 6.71 4.20
N ASN A 113 -5.42 7.31 3.33
CA ASN A 113 -5.86 8.32 2.36
C ASN A 113 -5.48 7.88 0.96
N THR A 114 -6.32 8.26 0.00
CA THR A 114 -6.03 8.05 -1.42
C THR A 114 -6.07 9.38 -2.15
N SER A 115 -5.30 9.46 -3.23
CA SER A 115 -5.37 10.58 -4.17
C SER A 115 -5.42 10.05 -5.59
N ASN A 116 -6.08 10.79 -6.48
CA ASN A 116 -6.10 10.51 -7.89
C ASN A 116 -5.57 11.74 -8.64
N ARG A 117 -4.38 11.61 -9.21
CA ARG A 117 -3.75 12.66 -10.02
C ARG A 117 -3.74 12.24 -11.48
N LYS A 118 -4.67 12.80 -12.26
CA LYS A 118 -4.79 12.51 -13.70
C LYS A 118 -4.90 11.00 -14.00
N GLY A 119 -5.63 10.27 -13.17
CA GLY A 119 -5.83 8.84 -13.31
C GLY A 119 -4.85 7.97 -12.51
N ALA A 120 -3.74 8.51 -12.03
CA ALA A 120 -2.79 7.77 -11.20
C ALA A 120 -3.22 7.83 -9.72
N VAL A 121 -3.58 6.68 -9.16
CA VAL A 121 -4.02 6.58 -7.77
C VAL A 121 -2.85 6.24 -6.86
N ALA A 122 -2.69 7.04 -5.82
CA ALA A 122 -1.78 6.78 -4.70
C ALA A 122 -2.57 6.35 -3.46
N ILE A 123 -1.97 5.48 -2.64
CA ILE A 123 -2.50 5.11 -1.33
C ILE A 123 -1.45 5.49 -0.29
N ASN A 124 -1.87 6.27 0.70
CA ASN A 124 -1.03 6.68 1.83
C ASN A 124 -1.60 6.11 3.12
N LEU A 125 -0.74 5.58 3.97
CA LEU A 125 -1.08 5.09 5.29
C LEU A 125 -0.25 5.86 6.33
N LEU A 126 -0.93 6.48 7.28
CA LEU A 126 -0.32 7.12 8.43
C LEU A 126 -0.42 6.19 9.63
N VAL A 127 0.71 5.87 10.26
CA VAL A 127 0.75 5.08 11.49
C VAL A 127 0.56 6.02 12.68
N LEU A 128 -0.51 5.81 13.46
CA LEU A 128 -0.86 6.68 14.58
C LEU A 128 -0.12 6.31 15.87
N ASP A 129 0.33 5.07 15.99
CA ASP A 129 0.90 4.50 17.22
C ASP A 129 2.17 3.70 16.94
N VAL A 130 3.17 4.32 16.39
CA VAL A 130 4.52 3.80 16.07
C VAL A 130 4.61 2.27 15.92
N ASP A 131 3.63 1.65 15.30
CA ASP A 131 3.60 0.23 14.97
C ASP A 131 3.77 0.04 13.47
N ASP A 132 5.00 0.13 13.01
CA ASP A 132 5.32 0.03 11.59
C ASP A 132 4.96 -1.35 11.00
N GLU A 133 5.11 -2.40 11.79
CA GLU A 133 4.74 -3.76 11.35
C GLU A 133 3.25 -3.86 11.05
N TYR A 134 2.40 -3.33 11.92
CA TYR A 134 0.96 -3.28 11.68
C TYR A 134 0.64 -2.50 10.41
N GLY A 135 1.27 -1.33 10.24
CA GLY A 135 1.08 -0.48 9.06
C GLY A 135 1.45 -1.19 7.76
N VAL A 136 2.62 -1.81 7.70
CA VAL A 136 3.09 -2.55 6.52
C VAL A 136 2.12 -3.69 6.20
N ARG A 137 1.76 -4.50 7.18
CA ARG A 137 0.86 -5.64 6.98
C ARG A 137 -0.50 -5.21 6.46
N LYS A 138 -1.08 -4.15 7.03
CA LYS A 138 -2.40 -3.66 6.61
C LYS A 138 -2.35 -3.02 5.24
N LEU A 139 -1.29 -2.28 4.90
CA LEU A 139 -1.17 -1.68 3.58
C LEU A 139 -0.98 -2.74 2.48
N ILE A 140 -0.12 -3.72 2.69
CA ILE A 140 0.07 -4.84 1.75
C ILE A 140 -1.23 -5.62 1.57
N TYR A 141 -1.90 -5.94 2.66
CA TYR A 141 -3.18 -6.66 2.62
C TYR A 141 -4.27 -5.87 1.90
N LEU A 142 -4.34 -4.56 2.14
CA LEU A 142 -5.31 -3.68 1.47
C LEU A 142 -5.11 -3.69 -0.05
N VAL A 143 -3.87 -3.53 -0.51
CA VAL A 143 -3.58 -3.56 -1.96
C VAL A 143 -3.95 -4.93 -2.54
N HIS A 144 -3.64 -6.00 -1.84
CA HIS A 144 -4.05 -7.35 -2.26
C HIS A 144 -5.57 -7.48 -2.40
N GLU A 145 -6.34 -7.01 -1.43
CA GLU A 145 -7.81 -7.02 -1.49
C GLU A 145 -8.36 -6.13 -2.62
N ILE A 146 -7.73 -4.99 -2.89
CA ILE A 146 -8.13 -4.14 -4.01
C ILE A 146 -8.05 -4.93 -5.32
N PHE A 147 -6.95 -5.62 -5.56
CA PHE A 147 -6.78 -6.40 -6.78
C PHE A 147 -7.71 -7.61 -6.86
N LEU A 148 -7.90 -8.34 -5.78
CA LEU A 148 -8.73 -9.55 -5.78
C LEU A 148 -10.22 -9.27 -5.67
N THR A 149 -10.63 -8.41 -4.76
CA THR A 149 -12.03 -8.20 -4.42
C THR A 149 -12.64 -7.01 -5.17
N PHE A 150 -11.98 -5.85 -5.11
CA PHE A 150 -12.51 -4.65 -5.73
C PHE A 150 -12.44 -4.70 -7.26
N LEU A 151 -11.35 -5.20 -7.83
CA LEU A 151 -11.14 -5.25 -9.27
C LEU A 151 -11.66 -6.54 -9.89
N LEU A 152 -11.19 -7.71 -9.45
CA LEU A 152 -11.55 -8.99 -10.09
C LEU A 152 -12.99 -9.40 -9.84
N ASP A 153 -13.45 -9.35 -8.60
CA ASP A 153 -14.83 -9.77 -8.25
C ASP A 153 -15.84 -8.63 -8.32
N GLY A 154 -15.39 -7.41 -8.58
CA GLY A 154 -16.23 -6.23 -8.58
C GLY A 154 -16.63 -5.76 -9.97
N LEU A 155 -17.14 -4.53 -10.04
CA LEU A 155 -17.61 -3.87 -11.26
C LEU A 155 -16.48 -3.48 -12.23
N TYR A 156 -15.23 -3.67 -11.85
CA TYR A 156 -14.06 -3.13 -12.55
C TYR A 156 -13.21 -4.22 -13.23
N TYR A 157 -13.81 -5.36 -13.54
CA TYR A 157 -13.13 -6.44 -14.24
C TYR A 157 -12.57 -5.99 -15.59
N GLU A 158 -13.34 -5.23 -16.36
CA GLU A 158 -12.91 -4.70 -17.65
C GLU A 158 -11.71 -3.75 -17.49
N TYR A 159 -11.69 -2.95 -16.42
CA TYR A 159 -10.53 -2.13 -16.08
C TYR A 159 -9.27 -2.98 -15.91
N MET A 160 -9.38 -4.14 -15.26
CA MET A 160 -8.25 -5.08 -15.10
C MET A 160 -7.78 -5.62 -16.45
N VAL A 161 -8.70 -5.99 -17.32
CA VAL A 161 -8.36 -6.47 -18.68
C VAL A 161 -7.59 -5.41 -19.45
N GLU A 162 -8.06 -4.17 -19.44
CA GLU A 162 -7.45 -3.06 -20.21
C GLU A 162 -6.10 -2.60 -19.64
N ASN A 163 -5.95 -2.56 -18.34
CA ASN A 163 -4.79 -1.92 -17.69
C ASN A 163 -3.75 -2.92 -17.17
N PHE A 164 -4.10 -4.19 -16.95
CA PHE A 164 -3.21 -5.20 -16.38
C PHE A 164 -3.09 -6.45 -17.25
N ASP A 165 -3.43 -6.36 -18.52
CA ASP A 165 -3.30 -7.43 -19.51
C ASP A 165 -3.90 -8.75 -19.03
N LEU A 166 -5.05 -8.69 -18.35
CA LEU A 166 -5.77 -9.85 -17.92
C LEU A 166 -6.44 -10.49 -19.15
N ASP A 167 -6.00 -11.68 -19.52
CA ASP A 167 -6.58 -12.43 -20.62
C ASP A 167 -7.81 -13.20 -20.13
N PRO A 168 -9.04 -12.83 -20.56
CA PRO A 168 -10.25 -13.50 -20.12
C PRO A 168 -10.33 -14.97 -20.54
N ASP A 169 -9.57 -15.39 -21.54
CA ASP A 169 -9.56 -16.76 -22.04
C ASP A 169 -8.56 -17.66 -21.29
N ARG A 170 -7.80 -17.12 -20.33
CA ARG A 170 -6.81 -17.84 -19.53
C ARG A 170 -7.20 -18.03 -18.06
N LEU A 171 -8.43 -17.80 -17.72
CA LEU A 171 -8.93 -18.01 -16.35
C LEU A 171 -9.39 -19.45 -16.14
#